data_e7876e914ffdde3d4f0bba5f01e510ff
#
_entry.id   e7876e914ffdde3d4f0bba5f01e510ff
#
_cell.length_a   1.000
_cell.length_b   1.000
_cell.length_c   1.000
_cell.angle_alpha   90.00
_cell.angle_beta   90.00
_cell.angle_gamma   90.00
#
_symmetry.space_group_name_H-M   'P 1'
#
loop_
_entity.id
_entity.type
_entity.pdbx_description
1 polymer ?
#
loop_
_entity_poly.entity_id
_entity_poly.type
_entity_poly.pdbx_seq_one_letter_code
_entity_poly.pdbx_strand_id
1 'polypeptide(L)'
;MTLLLTGVTGTLGSDLKKLFPESISPSHSKFDICDKPKVDEFFKNNQIDLVIHTAALTTVRGCEEDKILATKINVEGTKNLVDGLFHSNPDGYFVYISTACVFDGDSGMYNETYTPSPKNFYSSTKLLGEYELNKLKKSLIIRTNFVGRKKWSYPKAFTDRFGTYLFSDQVAKGIKEVIEDNLDGIVHIVGEKRISMFELAKYTTNDIEPMTMDEYSGPDLTIDMSLDTKRWKKYNILQNEI
;
A
#
# COMPACT_ATOMS: atom_id res chain seq x y z
N MET A 1 5.48 -23.04 -4.18
CA MET A 1 4.53 -21.88 -4.16
C MET A 1 5.07 -20.82 -5.12
N THR A 2 4.34 -20.55 -6.18
CA THR A 2 4.72 -19.57 -7.20
C THR A 2 4.13 -18.21 -6.84
N LEU A 3 4.99 -17.21 -6.63
CA LEU A 3 4.61 -15.85 -6.22
C LEU A 3 4.70 -14.88 -7.40
N LEU A 4 3.62 -14.16 -7.68
CA LEU A 4 3.62 -12.96 -8.51
C LEU A 4 3.73 -11.71 -7.63
N LEU A 5 4.78 -10.91 -7.82
CA LEU A 5 4.96 -9.62 -7.17
C LEU A 5 4.87 -8.48 -8.19
N THR A 6 3.86 -7.64 -8.09
CA THR A 6 3.69 -6.46 -8.95
C THR A 6 4.24 -5.21 -8.29
N GLY A 7 4.61 -4.18 -9.07
CA GLY A 7 5.07 -2.90 -8.54
C GLY A 7 6.50 -2.91 -8.00
N VAL A 8 7.35 -3.82 -8.45
CA VAL A 8 8.73 -4.03 -7.95
C VAL A 8 9.68 -2.85 -8.13
N THR A 9 9.36 -1.90 -9.01
CA THR A 9 10.13 -0.66 -9.20
C THR A 9 9.80 0.42 -8.18
N GLY A 10 8.70 0.26 -7.44
CA GLY A 10 8.30 1.14 -6.34
C GLY A 10 9.10 0.87 -5.06
N THR A 11 8.99 1.80 -4.11
CA THR A 11 9.74 1.75 -2.84
C THR A 11 9.47 0.44 -2.08
N LEU A 12 8.22 0.10 -1.79
CA LEU A 12 7.87 -1.12 -1.07
C LEU A 12 8.12 -2.38 -1.91
N GLY A 13 7.76 -2.34 -3.20
CA GLY A 13 7.96 -3.49 -4.10
C GLY A 13 9.43 -3.90 -4.23
N SER A 14 10.35 -2.92 -4.22
CA SER A 14 11.79 -3.20 -4.26
C SER A 14 12.30 -3.87 -2.99
N ASP A 15 11.75 -3.52 -1.81
CA ASP A 15 12.11 -4.16 -0.54
C ASP A 15 11.49 -5.56 -0.43
N LEU A 16 10.25 -5.73 -0.88
CA LEU A 16 9.63 -7.06 -0.99
C LEU A 16 10.39 -8.00 -1.93
N LYS A 17 10.91 -7.49 -3.06
CA LYS A 17 11.71 -8.31 -3.98
C LYS A 17 12.99 -8.87 -3.32
N LYS A 18 13.58 -8.13 -2.38
CA LYS A 18 14.74 -8.65 -1.60
C LYS A 18 14.33 -9.80 -0.69
N LEU A 19 13.13 -9.75 -0.10
CA LEU A 19 12.61 -10.79 0.79
C LEU A 19 12.02 -12.01 0.03
N PHE A 20 11.58 -11.79 -1.21
CA PHE A 20 11.02 -12.82 -2.09
C PHE A 20 11.82 -12.88 -3.43
N PRO A 21 13.10 -13.24 -3.39
CA PRO A 21 13.99 -13.18 -4.58
C PRO A 21 13.50 -14.08 -5.72
N GLU A 22 12.84 -15.20 -5.44
CA GLU A 22 12.31 -16.15 -6.42
C GLU A 22 10.93 -15.74 -7.01
N SER A 23 10.38 -14.58 -6.60
CA SER A 23 9.09 -14.12 -7.13
C SER A 23 9.17 -13.82 -8.63
N ILE A 24 8.12 -14.15 -9.37
CA ILE A 24 7.91 -13.63 -10.72
C ILE A 24 7.56 -12.14 -10.58
N SER A 25 8.40 -11.26 -11.10
CA SER A 25 8.31 -9.81 -10.88
C SER A 25 8.54 -9.05 -12.18
N PRO A 26 7.59 -9.13 -13.14
CA PRO A 26 7.76 -8.50 -14.42
C PRO A 26 7.72 -6.97 -14.30
N SER A 27 8.51 -6.27 -15.12
CA SER A 27 8.43 -4.82 -15.25
C SER A 27 7.10 -4.40 -15.90
N HIS A 28 6.66 -3.17 -15.67
CA HIS A 28 5.43 -2.62 -16.28
C HIS A 28 5.43 -2.76 -17.82
N SER A 29 6.57 -2.56 -18.49
CA SER A 29 6.68 -2.70 -19.95
C SER A 29 6.44 -4.14 -20.45
N LYS A 30 6.65 -5.15 -19.60
CA LYS A 30 6.42 -6.57 -19.93
C LYS A 30 5.06 -7.07 -19.47
N PHE A 31 4.53 -6.48 -18.41
CA PHE A 31 3.28 -6.90 -17.79
C PHE A 31 2.52 -5.67 -17.25
N ASP A 32 1.68 -5.09 -18.12
CA ASP A 32 0.77 -4.02 -17.75
C ASP A 32 -0.50 -4.64 -17.15
N ILE A 33 -0.75 -4.38 -15.87
CA ILE A 33 -1.95 -4.87 -15.17
C ILE A 33 -3.26 -4.33 -15.77
N CYS A 34 -3.19 -3.23 -16.54
CA CYS A 34 -4.33 -2.64 -17.23
C CYS A 34 -4.66 -3.34 -18.58
N ASP A 35 -3.78 -4.20 -19.07
CA ASP A 35 -3.98 -4.98 -20.30
C ASP A 35 -4.59 -6.34 -19.94
N LYS A 36 -5.94 -6.36 -19.81
CA LYS A 36 -6.65 -7.57 -19.40
C LYS A 36 -6.29 -8.82 -20.20
N PRO A 37 -6.26 -8.79 -21.57
CA PRO A 37 -5.85 -9.96 -22.33
C PRO A 37 -4.48 -10.51 -21.96
N LYS A 38 -3.48 -9.63 -21.74
CA LYS A 38 -2.14 -10.07 -21.32
C LYS A 38 -2.13 -10.60 -19.88
N VAL A 39 -2.93 -10.03 -18.99
CA VAL A 39 -3.09 -10.56 -17.63
C VAL A 39 -3.70 -11.96 -17.66
N ASP A 40 -4.78 -12.16 -18.42
CA ASP A 40 -5.44 -13.45 -18.55
C ASP A 40 -4.48 -14.51 -19.16
N GLU A 41 -3.72 -14.16 -20.18
CA GLU A 41 -2.70 -15.02 -20.78
C GLU A 41 -1.59 -15.36 -19.79
N PHE A 42 -1.13 -14.38 -19.01
CA PHE A 42 -0.10 -14.60 -17.99
C PHE A 42 -0.55 -15.63 -16.95
N PHE A 43 -1.74 -15.48 -16.37
CA PHE A 43 -2.26 -16.42 -15.39
C PHE A 43 -2.55 -17.80 -15.98
N LYS A 44 -2.95 -17.88 -17.25
CA LYS A 44 -3.12 -19.16 -17.95
C LYS A 44 -1.80 -19.92 -18.12
N ASN A 45 -0.70 -19.20 -18.37
CA ASN A 45 0.62 -19.77 -18.62
C ASN A 45 1.47 -19.98 -17.35
N ASN A 46 1.06 -19.41 -16.22
CA ASN A 46 1.78 -19.50 -14.96
C ASN A 46 0.82 -19.90 -13.83
N GLN A 47 1.11 -21.02 -13.20
CA GLN A 47 0.36 -21.43 -12.02
C GLN A 47 0.77 -20.56 -10.83
N ILE A 48 0.00 -19.50 -10.57
CA ILE A 48 0.26 -18.56 -9.47
C ILE A 48 -0.48 -19.02 -8.22
N ASP A 49 0.26 -19.17 -7.09
CA ASP A 49 -0.29 -19.55 -5.79
C ASP A 49 -0.51 -18.33 -4.89
N LEU A 50 0.34 -17.30 -5.05
CA LEU A 50 0.32 -16.08 -4.25
C LEU A 50 0.53 -14.87 -5.13
N VAL A 51 -0.31 -13.84 -4.97
CA VAL A 51 -0.10 -12.52 -5.54
C VAL A 51 0.18 -11.53 -4.42
N ILE A 52 1.28 -10.75 -4.52
CA ILE A 52 1.51 -9.55 -3.69
C ILE A 52 1.41 -8.35 -4.62
N HIS A 53 0.34 -7.55 -4.44
CA HIS A 53 0.02 -6.45 -5.34
C HIS A 53 0.36 -5.10 -4.73
N THR A 54 1.49 -4.51 -5.18
CA THR A 54 1.95 -3.18 -4.73
C THR A 54 1.89 -2.12 -5.84
N ALA A 55 1.58 -2.50 -7.09
CA ALA A 55 1.48 -1.56 -8.19
C ALA A 55 0.27 -0.65 -8.01
N ALA A 56 0.47 0.66 -8.04
CA ALA A 56 -0.59 1.67 -7.95
C ALA A 56 -0.10 3.04 -8.43
N LEU A 57 -1.03 3.89 -8.87
CA LEU A 57 -0.82 5.33 -8.94
C LEU A 57 -1.07 5.91 -7.54
N THR A 58 -0.02 6.42 -6.87
CA THR A 58 -0.06 6.73 -5.43
C THR A 58 -0.09 8.22 -5.09
N THR A 59 0.12 9.09 -6.07
CA THR A 59 0.12 10.54 -5.83
C THR A 59 -1.31 11.07 -5.79
N VAL A 60 -1.72 11.70 -4.69
CA VAL A 60 -3.07 12.28 -4.54
C VAL A 60 -3.34 13.27 -5.67
N ARG A 61 -2.41 14.20 -5.95
CA ARG A 61 -2.53 15.17 -7.03
C ARG A 61 -2.73 14.51 -8.39
N GLY A 62 -1.90 13.54 -8.77
CA GLY A 62 -2.02 12.85 -10.05
C GLY A 62 -3.35 12.08 -10.19
N CYS A 63 -3.86 11.52 -9.08
CA CYS A 63 -5.18 10.87 -9.10
C CYS A 63 -6.35 11.86 -9.25
N GLU A 64 -6.22 13.08 -8.72
CA GLU A 64 -7.23 14.13 -8.93
C GLU A 64 -7.17 14.73 -10.34
N GLU A 65 -5.96 14.90 -10.90
CA GLU A 65 -5.75 15.44 -12.25
C GLU A 65 -6.18 14.45 -13.35
N ASP A 66 -5.96 13.15 -13.15
CA ASP A 66 -6.37 12.11 -14.10
C ASP A 66 -7.10 10.95 -13.39
N LYS A 67 -8.39 11.19 -13.13
CA LYS A 67 -9.28 10.21 -12.48
C LYS A 67 -9.48 8.94 -13.31
N ILE A 68 -9.42 9.06 -14.64
CA ILE A 68 -9.56 7.92 -15.55
C ILE A 68 -8.34 7.01 -15.41
N LEU A 69 -7.14 7.56 -15.47
CA LEU A 69 -5.91 6.79 -15.29
C LEU A 69 -5.82 6.17 -13.90
N ALA A 70 -6.19 6.94 -12.85
CA ALA A 70 -6.20 6.44 -11.48
C ALA A 70 -7.16 5.25 -11.31
N THR A 71 -8.38 5.34 -11.87
CA THR A 71 -9.34 4.22 -11.88
C THR A 71 -8.79 3.03 -12.64
N LYS A 72 -8.26 3.27 -13.84
CA LYS A 72 -7.71 2.22 -14.70
C LYS A 72 -6.60 1.43 -14.01
N ILE A 73 -5.67 2.13 -13.33
CA ILE A 73 -4.54 1.47 -12.66
C ILE A 73 -4.97 0.83 -11.33
N ASN A 74 -5.60 1.63 -10.44
CA ASN A 74 -5.81 1.21 -9.05
C ASN A 74 -7.02 0.28 -8.87
N VAL A 75 -8.02 0.38 -9.75
CA VAL A 75 -9.26 -0.42 -9.66
C VAL A 75 -9.27 -1.50 -10.72
N GLU A 76 -9.26 -1.12 -12.01
CA GLU A 76 -9.35 -2.10 -13.10
C GLU A 76 -8.12 -3.01 -13.17
N GLY A 77 -6.91 -2.45 -12.97
CA GLY A 77 -5.69 -3.24 -12.90
C GLY A 77 -5.70 -4.24 -11.73
N THR A 78 -6.18 -3.82 -10.55
CA THR A 78 -6.39 -4.73 -9.40
C THR A 78 -7.42 -5.80 -9.76
N LYS A 79 -8.57 -5.40 -10.34
CA LYS A 79 -9.61 -6.33 -10.77
C LYS A 79 -9.09 -7.37 -11.76
N ASN A 80 -8.29 -6.98 -12.75
CA ASN A 80 -7.71 -7.90 -13.72
C ASN A 80 -6.84 -8.97 -13.06
N LEU A 81 -6.00 -8.59 -12.09
CA LEU A 81 -5.17 -9.54 -11.34
C LEU A 81 -6.01 -10.49 -10.47
N VAL A 82 -7.03 -9.94 -9.82
CA VAL A 82 -7.96 -10.73 -9.00
C VAL A 82 -8.75 -11.71 -9.87
N ASP A 83 -9.27 -11.28 -11.04
CA ASP A 83 -9.93 -12.14 -12.01
C ASP A 83 -9.00 -13.24 -12.52
N GLY A 84 -7.76 -12.87 -12.87
CA GLY A 84 -6.75 -13.82 -13.33
C GLY A 84 -6.47 -14.91 -12.31
N LEU A 85 -6.25 -14.55 -11.04
CA LEU A 85 -6.04 -15.52 -9.96
C LEU A 85 -7.29 -16.39 -9.74
N PHE A 86 -8.48 -15.76 -9.64
CA PHE A 86 -9.75 -16.46 -9.41
C PHE A 86 -10.01 -17.55 -10.45
N HIS A 87 -9.75 -17.28 -11.73
CA HIS A 87 -10.00 -18.23 -12.81
C HIS A 87 -8.90 -19.30 -12.94
N SER A 88 -7.65 -18.98 -12.65
CA SER A 88 -6.53 -19.92 -12.79
C SER A 88 -6.28 -20.76 -11.54
N ASN A 89 -6.47 -20.19 -10.36
CA ASN A 89 -6.27 -20.86 -9.07
C ASN A 89 -7.25 -20.29 -8.02
N PRO A 90 -8.50 -20.82 -7.93
CA PRO A 90 -9.52 -20.33 -6.99
C PRO A 90 -9.15 -20.42 -5.51
N ASP A 91 -8.16 -21.24 -5.16
CA ASP A 91 -7.63 -21.38 -3.79
C ASP A 91 -6.35 -20.55 -3.58
N GLY A 92 -5.93 -19.78 -4.58
CA GLY A 92 -4.78 -18.90 -4.52
C GLY A 92 -4.97 -17.76 -3.50
N TYR A 93 -3.86 -17.25 -2.98
CA TYR A 93 -3.84 -16.21 -1.96
C TYR A 93 -3.49 -14.85 -2.59
N PHE A 94 -4.26 -13.82 -2.28
CA PHE A 94 -4.03 -12.46 -2.79
C PHE A 94 -3.76 -11.49 -1.65
N VAL A 95 -2.61 -10.85 -1.67
CA VAL A 95 -2.19 -9.80 -0.72
C VAL A 95 -2.23 -8.45 -1.41
N TYR A 96 -3.13 -7.58 -0.98
CA TYR A 96 -3.32 -6.23 -1.52
C TYR A 96 -2.75 -5.18 -0.58
N ILE A 97 -1.88 -4.32 -1.09
CA ILE A 97 -1.35 -3.21 -0.32
C ILE A 97 -2.26 -1.98 -0.48
N SER A 98 -2.98 -1.68 0.58
CA SER A 98 -3.86 -0.53 0.72
C SER A 98 -3.17 0.59 1.51
N THR A 99 -3.92 1.55 1.98
CA THR A 99 -3.44 2.78 2.63
C THR A 99 -4.27 3.15 3.85
N ALA A 100 -3.68 3.84 4.81
CA ALA A 100 -4.40 4.48 5.90
C ALA A 100 -5.33 5.62 5.43
N CYS A 101 -5.07 6.20 4.26
CA CYS A 101 -5.89 7.28 3.71
C CYS A 101 -7.30 6.84 3.31
N VAL A 102 -7.67 5.55 3.42
CA VAL A 102 -9.06 5.11 3.26
C VAL A 102 -9.99 5.66 4.36
N PHE A 103 -9.44 6.15 5.46
CA PHE A 103 -10.18 6.82 6.54
C PHE A 103 -10.21 8.34 6.34
N ASP A 104 -11.17 9.02 7.00
CA ASP A 104 -11.36 10.47 6.91
C ASP A 104 -10.21 11.30 7.52
N GLY A 105 -9.54 10.78 8.54
CA GLY A 105 -8.47 11.48 9.23
C GLY A 105 -8.94 12.49 10.28
N ASP A 106 -10.18 12.39 10.73
CA ASP A 106 -10.75 13.30 11.73
C ASP A 106 -10.43 12.85 13.17
N SER A 107 -10.32 11.54 13.41
CA SER A 107 -10.06 10.96 14.75
C SER A 107 -8.63 10.44 14.92
N GLY A 108 -8.07 9.85 13.87
CA GLY A 108 -6.82 9.09 13.97
C GLY A 108 -6.96 7.75 14.71
N MET A 109 -5.85 7.02 14.84
CA MET A 109 -5.75 5.72 15.52
C MET A 109 -6.82 4.70 15.10
N TYR A 110 -7.15 4.70 13.80
CA TYR A 110 -8.14 3.79 13.23
C TYR A 110 -7.65 2.35 13.27
N ASN A 111 -8.44 1.43 13.81
CA ASN A 111 -8.17 0.00 13.72
C ASN A 111 -9.01 -0.66 12.62
N GLU A 112 -8.86 -1.96 12.41
CA GLU A 112 -9.47 -2.71 11.32
C GLU A 112 -11.00 -2.74 11.35
N THR A 113 -11.64 -2.36 12.46
CA THR A 113 -13.11 -2.36 12.61
C THR A 113 -13.76 -1.02 12.26
N TYR A 114 -12.97 0.03 12.01
CA TYR A 114 -13.51 1.32 11.61
C TYR A 114 -13.99 1.30 10.15
N THR A 115 -15.08 2.00 9.90
CA THR A 115 -15.62 2.16 8.55
C THR A 115 -14.78 3.15 7.74
N PRO A 116 -14.27 2.78 6.55
CA PRO A 116 -13.57 3.71 5.67
C PRO A 116 -14.44 4.87 5.19
N SER A 117 -13.84 6.05 5.08
CA SER A 117 -14.46 7.28 4.57
C SER A 117 -13.40 8.15 3.86
N PRO A 118 -13.01 7.79 2.62
CA PRO A 118 -11.90 8.45 1.92
C PRO A 118 -12.23 9.88 1.51
N LYS A 119 -11.29 10.84 1.69
CA LYS A 119 -11.46 12.26 1.39
C LYS A 119 -10.96 12.70 0.01
N ASN A 120 -10.22 11.86 -0.70
CA ASN A 120 -9.67 12.18 -2.02
C ASN A 120 -9.78 11.00 -2.99
N PHE A 121 -9.58 11.28 -4.27
CA PHE A 121 -9.78 10.28 -5.32
C PHE A 121 -8.78 9.11 -5.22
N TYR A 122 -7.50 9.37 -4.88
CA TYR A 122 -6.53 8.31 -4.63
C TYR A 122 -7.06 7.31 -3.59
N SER A 123 -7.46 7.83 -2.43
CA SER A 123 -7.97 7.01 -1.32
C SER A 123 -9.22 6.22 -1.70
N SER A 124 -10.12 6.84 -2.48
CA SER A 124 -11.32 6.20 -3.03
C SER A 124 -10.97 5.05 -3.97
N THR A 125 -9.98 5.23 -4.87
CA THR A 125 -9.54 4.15 -5.77
C THR A 125 -8.88 3.00 -5.02
N LYS A 126 -8.15 3.28 -3.94
CA LYS A 126 -7.55 2.23 -3.10
C LYS A 126 -8.62 1.42 -2.37
N LEU A 127 -9.66 2.10 -1.83
CA LEU A 127 -10.81 1.42 -1.20
C LEU A 127 -11.61 0.58 -2.21
N LEU A 128 -11.84 1.09 -3.42
CA LEU A 128 -12.48 0.31 -4.49
C LEU A 128 -11.67 -0.93 -4.85
N GLY A 129 -10.33 -0.82 -4.88
CA GLY A 129 -9.44 -1.97 -5.06
C GLY A 129 -9.57 -3.02 -3.94
N GLU A 130 -9.80 -2.61 -2.68
CA GLU A 130 -10.07 -3.55 -1.58
C GLU A 130 -11.34 -4.39 -1.85
N TYR A 131 -12.40 -3.77 -2.39
CA TYR A 131 -13.66 -4.45 -2.69
C TYR A 131 -13.54 -5.48 -3.81
N GLU A 132 -12.61 -5.33 -4.75
CA GLU A 132 -12.38 -6.32 -5.81
C GLU A 132 -11.97 -7.70 -5.25
N LEU A 133 -11.37 -7.73 -4.05
CA LEU A 133 -10.92 -8.97 -3.42
C LEU A 133 -12.05 -9.83 -2.82
N ASN A 134 -13.26 -9.28 -2.68
CA ASN A 134 -14.39 -9.97 -2.03
C ASN A 134 -14.81 -11.28 -2.71
N LYS A 135 -14.46 -11.47 -3.97
CA LYS A 135 -14.76 -12.72 -4.69
C LYS A 135 -13.75 -13.83 -4.47
N LEU A 136 -12.60 -13.54 -3.86
CA LEU A 136 -11.57 -14.53 -3.57
C LEU A 136 -11.88 -15.25 -2.25
N LYS A 137 -11.62 -16.54 -2.21
CA LYS A 137 -11.76 -17.35 -0.99
C LYS A 137 -10.75 -16.93 0.08
N LYS A 138 -9.56 -16.49 -0.35
CA LYS A 138 -8.47 -16.11 0.51
C LYS A 138 -7.80 -14.82 0.02
N SER A 139 -7.92 -13.78 0.83
CA SER A 139 -7.29 -12.49 0.54
C SER A 139 -6.86 -11.79 1.83
N LEU A 140 -5.83 -10.98 1.72
CA LEU A 140 -5.31 -10.12 2.79
C LEU A 140 -5.20 -8.69 2.30
N ILE A 141 -5.87 -7.77 2.96
CA ILE A 141 -5.78 -6.34 2.71
C ILE A 141 -4.90 -5.74 3.80
N ILE A 142 -3.78 -5.14 3.39
CA ILE A 142 -2.85 -4.50 4.31
C ILE A 142 -2.99 -2.99 4.20
N ARG A 143 -3.52 -2.35 5.24
CA ARG A 143 -3.53 -0.88 5.36
C ARG A 143 -2.31 -0.43 6.14
N THR A 144 -1.57 0.50 5.59
CA THR A 144 -0.30 0.96 6.16
C THR A 144 0.04 2.36 5.69
N ASN A 145 1.02 2.98 6.38
CA ASN A 145 1.69 4.22 5.95
C ASN A 145 3.20 4.00 6.01
N PHE A 146 3.89 4.28 4.93
CA PHE A 146 5.34 4.13 4.91
C PHE A 146 6.03 5.16 4.01
N VAL A 147 7.33 5.31 4.26
CA VAL A 147 8.28 6.05 3.41
C VAL A 147 9.52 5.21 3.16
N GLY A 148 10.28 5.56 2.11
CA GLY A 148 11.61 4.96 1.90
C GLY A 148 12.66 5.58 2.84
N ARG A 149 13.78 4.86 3.08
CA ARG A 149 14.94 5.37 3.82
C ARG A 149 15.80 6.35 3.00
N LYS A 150 15.20 7.11 2.09
CA LYS A 150 15.87 8.12 1.27
C LYS A 150 15.66 9.49 1.88
N LYS A 151 16.53 10.46 1.50
CA LYS A 151 16.32 11.87 1.82
C LYS A 151 14.88 12.26 1.47
N TRP A 152 14.23 13.04 2.35
CA TRP A 152 12.87 13.56 2.14
C TRP A 152 12.79 14.32 0.81
N SER A 153 11.76 14.05 0.02
CA SER A 153 11.68 14.51 -1.37
C SER A 153 11.18 15.96 -1.52
N TYR A 154 10.74 16.58 -0.43
CA TYR A 154 10.17 17.92 -0.44
C TYR A 154 11.00 18.87 0.44
N PRO A 155 10.98 20.19 0.18
CA PRO A 155 11.71 21.16 1.01
C PRO A 155 11.12 21.30 2.42
N LYS A 156 9.82 21.04 2.57
CA LYS A 156 9.08 21.15 3.83
C LYS A 156 8.34 19.88 4.18
N ALA A 157 7.95 19.73 5.45
CA ALA A 157 7.09 18.64 5.91
C ALA A 157 6.07 19.15 6.95
N PHE A 158 4.88 18.55 6.93
CA PHE A 158 3.76 18.96 7.78
C PHE A 158 3.98 18.66 9.26
N THR A 159 3.80 19.66 10.11
CA THR A 159 3.85 19.54 11.59
C THR A 159 2.51 19.07 12.17
N ASP A 160 1.41 19.24 11.43
CA ASP A 160 0.03 19.00 11.82
C ASP A 160 -0.66 17.89 11.00
N ARG A 161 0.12 17.09 10.26
CA ARG A 161 -0.33 15.90 9.57
C ARG A 161 0.35 14.67 10.15
N PHE A 162 -0.43 13.70 10.64
CA PHE A 162 0.06 12.63 11.50
C PHE A 162 -0.14 11.24 10.90
N GLY A 163 0.66 10.28 11.38
CA GLY A 163 0.53 8.87 11.06
C GLY A 163 1.33 7.98 12.02
N THR A 164 1.08 6.70 11.97
CA THR A 164 1.88 5.65 12.62
C THR A 164 2.81 5.02 11.58
N TYR A 165 3.73 5.85 11.10
CA TYR A 165 4.59 5.52 9.96
C TYR A 165 5.63 4.45 10.28
N LEU A 166 6.03 3.76 9.21
CA LEU A 166 7.18 2.84 9.16
C LEU A 166 8.06 3.16 7.95
N PHE A 167 9.25 2.62 7.93
CA PHE A 167 10.02 2.54 6.69
C PHE A 167 9.55 1.34 5.85
N SER A 168 9.73 1.44 4.53
CA SER A 168 9.25 0.43 3.57
C SER A 168 9.83 -0.96 3.80
N ASP A 169 11.09 -1.06 4.24
CA ASP A 169 11.75 -2.31 4.61
C ASP A 169 11.08 -2.97 5.84
N GLN A 170 10.64 -2.18 6.82
CA GLN A 170 9.90 -2.68 7.99
C GLN A 170 8.49 -3.16 7.60
N VAL A 171 7.81 -2.41 6.72
CA VAL A 171 6.51 -2.86 6.17
C VAL A 171 6.67 -4.13 5.36
N ALA A 172 7.71 -4.23 4.51
CA ALA A 172 8.00 -5.44 3.74
C ALA A 172 8.21 -6.67 4.64
N LYS A 173 8.95 -6.50 5.76
CA LYS A 173 9.12 -7.55 6.77
C LYS A 173 7.77 -7.93 7.40
N GLY A 174 6.98 -6.95 7.82
CA GLY A 174 5.64 -7.19 8.39
C GLY A 174 4.72 -7.92 7.41
N ILE A 175 4.77 -7.58 6.11
CA ILE A 175 4.03 -8.28 5.06
C ILE A 175 4.45 -9.75 4.98
N LYS A 176 5.76 -10.02 5.01
CA LYS A 176 6.27 -11.39 5.01
C LYS A 176 5.76 -12.18 6.22
N GLU A 177 5.85 -11.61 7.41
CA GLU A 177 5.41 -12.24 8.67
C GLU A 177 3.91 -12.58 8.64
N VAL A 178 3.02 -11.67 8.23
CA VAL A 178 1.56 -11.93 8.16
C VAL A 178 1.19 -12.96 7.09
N ILE A 179 1.98 -13.07 6.02
CA ILE A 179 1.83 -14.12 5.00
C ILE A 179 2.25 -15.48 5.58
N GLU A 180 3.38 -15.53 6.28
CA GLU A 180 3.89 -16.76 6.93
C GLU A 180 2.92 -17.26 8.01
N ASP A 181 2.29 -16.34 8.77
CA ASP A 181 1.23 -16.66 9.74
C ASP A 181 -0.14 -16.94 9.09
N ASN A 182 -0.21 -16.89 7.75
CA ASN A 182 -1.39 -17.25 6.97
C ASN A 182 -2.65 -16.41 7.32
N LEU A 183 -2.48 -15.14 7.66
CA LEU A 183 -3.58 -14.22 7.96
C LEU A 183 -4.43 -13.92 6.73
N ASP A 184 -5.70 -13.59 6.95
CA ASP A 184 -6.66 -13.18 5.91
C ASP A 184 -7.45 -11.93 6.34
N GLY A 185 -8.31 -11.41 5.46
CA GLY A 185 -9.13 -10.22 5.71
C GLY A 185 -8.31 -8.94 5.79
N ILE A 186 -8.63 -8.02 6.70
CA ILE A 186 -7.96 -6.73 6.83
C ILE A 186 -6.98 -6.77 8.00
N VAL A 187 -5.74 -6.33 7.76
CA VAL A 187 -4.69 -6.20 8.79
C VAL A 187 -4.01 -4.85 8.62
N HIS A 188 -3.75 -4.16 9.73
CA HIS A 188 -2.95 -2.95 9.75
C HIS A 188 -1.49 -3.27 10.13
N ILE A 189 -0.53 -2.89 9.28
CA ILE A 189 0.90 -2.94 9.59
C ILE A 189 1.35 -1.51 9.92
N VAL A 190 1.69 -1.27 11.20
CA VAL A 190 1.79 0.08 11.75
C VAL A 190 2.95 0.24 12.72
N GLY A 191 3.42 1.48 12.85
CA GLY A 191 4.36 1.87 13.89
C GLY A 191 3.71 2.01 15.27
N GLU A 192 4.53 1.95 16.33
CA GLU A 192 4.09 2.12 17.71
C GLU A 192 3.66 3.56 18.04
N LYS A 193 4.24 4.55 17.33
CA LYS A 193 4.10 5.97 17.66
C LYS A 193 3.33 6.71 16.58
N ARG A 194 2.36 7.50 16.99
CA ARG A 194 1.77 8.56 16.19
C ARG A 194 2.74 9.75 16.16
N ILE A 195 3.26 10.06 14.99
CA ILE A 195 4.20 11.16 14.75
C ILE A 195 3.73 12.03 13.58
N SER A 196 4.16 13.29 13.55
CA SER A 196 3.94 14.18 12.42
C SER A 196 4.81 13.79 11.21
N MET A 197 4.43 14.24 10.01
CA MET A 197 5.28 14.07 8.83
C MET A 197 6.62 14.80 8.98
N PHE A 198 6.65 15.90 9.72
CA PHE A 198 7.88 16.63 10.02
C PHE A 198 8.83 15.80 10.90
N GLU A 199 8.32 15.18 11.97
CA GLU A 199 9.11 14.26 12.80
C GLU A 199 9.62 13.07 12.01
N LEU A 200 8.76 12.49 11.13
CA LEU A 200 9.14 11.41 10.23
C LEU A 200 10.28 11.84 9.28
N ALA A 201 10.15 13.01 8.65
CA ALA A 201 11.13 13.51 7.70
C ALA A 201 12.51 13.72 8.35
N LYS A 202 12.56 14.10 9.62
CA LYS A 202 13.80 14.27 10.39
C LYS A 202 14.61 12.99 10.55
N TYR A 203 14.01 11.82 10.44
CA TYR A 203 14.77 10.56 10.47
C TYR A 203 15.71 10.38 9.27
N THR A 204 15.45 11.08 8.15
CA THR A 204 16.25 10.97 6.93
C THR A 204 16.83 12.31 6.45
N THR A 205 16.39 13.45 7.03
CA THR A 205 16.73 14.79 6.55
C THR A 205 16.77 15.79 7.71
N ASN A 206 17.97 16.17 8.12
CA ASN A 206 18.16 17.04 9.30
C ASN A 206 17.74 18.49 9.05
N ASP A 207 17.84 18.96 7.81
CA ASP A 207 17.63 20.34 7.36
C ASP A 207 16.22 20.59 6.79
N ILE A 208 15.26 19.73 7.13
CA ILE A 208 13.87 19.86 6.69
C ILE A 208 13.18 21.06 7.36
N GLU A 209 12.45 21.86 6.59
CA GLU A 209 11.66 22.96 7.10
C GLU A 209 10.25 22.52 7.51
N PRO A 210 9.68 23.08 8.58
CA PRO A 210 8.30 22.83 8.95
C PRO A 210 7.31 23.54 8.03
N MET A 211 6.11 22.98 7.88
CA MET A 211 4.94 23.66 7.32
C MET A 211 3.66 23.14 7.99
N THR A 212 2.56 23.88 7.85
CA THR A 212 1.24 23.48 8.31
C THR A 212 0.30 23.21 7.13
N MET A 213 -0.84 22.56 7.41
CA MET A 213 -1.87 22.34 6.39
C MET A 213 -2.46 23.65 5.85
N ASP A 214 -2.45 24.73 6.63
CA ASP A 214 -2.91 26.06 6.19
C ASP A 214 -2.03 26.66 5.09
N GLU A 215 -0.75 26.25 5.02
CA GLU A 215 0.17 26.65 3.95
C GLU A 215 0.02 25.82 2.66
N TYR A 216 -0.81 24.74 2.71
CA TYR A 216 -0.94 23.81 1.60
C TYR A 216 -2.02 24.24 0.63
N SER A 217 -1.68 24.33 -0.65
CA SER A 217 -2.58 24.58 -1.77
C SER A 217 -2.63 23.39 -2.72
N GLY A 218 -3.42 22.41 -2.42
CA GLY A 218 -3.53 21.20 -3.24
C GLY A 218 -4.83 20.44 -2.95
N PRO A 219 -4.99 19.25 -3.52
CA PRO A 219 -6.12 18.39 -3.23
C PRO A 219 -6.24 18.05 -1.75
N ASP A 220 -7.46 17.74 -1.29
CA ASP A 220 -7.71 17.36 0.09
C ASP A 220 -6.83 16.20 0.53
N LEU A 221 -6.16 16.38 1.67
CA LEU A 221 -5.32 15.37 2.29
C LEU A 221 -5.96 14.86 3.58
N THR A 222 -5.82 13.57 3.83
CA THR A 222 -6.13 12.99 5.12
C THR A 222 -5.17 13.55 6.17
N ILE A 223 -5.68 14.20 7.21
CA ILE A 223 -4.85 14.90 8.22
C ILE A 223 -4.24 13.89 9.18
N ASP A 224 -5.07 13.13 9.89
CA ASP A 224 -4.59 12.10 10.80
C ASP A 224 -4.75 10.70 10.18
N MET A 225 -3.65 10.21 9.63
CA MET A 225 -3.57 8.87 9.03
C MET A 225 -3.06 7.84 10.03
N SER A 226 -3.08 8.13 11.33
CA SER A 226 -2.59 7.16 12.30
C SER A 226 -3.54 5.96 12.37
N LEU A 227 -2.94 4.79 12.35
CA LEU A 227 -3.62 3.51 12.47
C LEU A 227 -3.27 2.87 13.82
N ASP A 228 -4.21 2.15 14.36
CA ASP A 228 -4.01 1.15 15.40
C ASP A 228 -4.21 -0.25 14.81
N THR A 229 -3.91 -1.31 15.54
CA THR A 229 -4.18 -2.68 15.12
C THR A 229 -4.64 -3.52 16.30
N LYS A 230 -5.67 -4.35 16.05
CA LYS A 230 -6.15 -5.40 16.95
C LYS A 230 -5.78 -6.80 16.47
N ARG A 231 -5.23 -6.90 15.26
CA ARG A 231 -5.00 -8.16 14.58
C ARG A 231 -3.52 -8.52 14.42
N TRP A 232 -2.64 -7.53 14.66
CA TRP A 232 -1.20 -7.74 14.53
C TRP A 232 -0.42 -6.94 15.57
N LYS A 233 0.90 -7.16 15.63
CA LYS A 233 1.83 -6.39 16.46
C LYS A 233 2.12 -5.03 15.82
N LYS A 234 2.59 -4.09 16.64
CA LYS A 234 3.15 -2.80 16.21
C LYS A 234 4.66 -2.90 16.10
N TYR A 235 5.25 -2.07 15.25
CA TYR A 235 6.69 -2.06 14.99
C TYR A 235 7.32 -0.76 15.48
N ASN A 236 8.53 -0.85 16.02
CA ASN A 236 9.30 0.35 16.39
C ASN A 236 10.02 0.89 15.14
N ILE A 237 9.68 2.11 14.71
CA ILE A 237 10.28 2.74 13.52
C ILE A 237 11.79 2.94 13.63
N LEU A 238 12.32 3.08 14.88
CA LEU A 238 13.76 3.27 15.13
C LEU A 238 14.54 1.95 15.18
N GLN A 239 13.86 0.83 15.22
CA GLN A 239 14.51 -0.47 15.27
C GLN A 239 15.08 -0.79 13.88
N ASN A 240 16.40 -0.59 13.75
CA ASN A 240 17.16 -1.13 12.62
C ASN A 240 17.40 -2.60 12.94
N GLU A 241 16.61 -3.49 12.40
CA GLU A 241 16.97 -4.89 12.34
C GLU A 241 17.84 -5.09 11.09
N ILE A 242 19.11 -5.32 11.33
CA ILE A 242 20.11 -5.79 10.36
C ILE A 242 19.74 -7.22 9.95
#